data_25b05b1df6c25f8ea3c44a9974b53e82
#
_entry.id   25b05b1df6c25f8ea3c44a9974b53e82
#
_cell.length_a   1.000
_cell.length_b   1.000
_cell.length_c   1.000
_cell.angle_alpha   90.00
_cell.angle_beta   90.00
_cell.angle_gamma   90.00
#
_symmetry.space_group_name_H-M   'P 1'
#
loop_
_entity.id
_entity.type
_entity.pdbx_description
1 polymer ?
#
loop_
_entity_poly.entity_id
_entity_poly.type
_entity_poly.pdbx_seq_one_letter_code
_entity_poly.pdbx_strand_id
1 'polypeptide(L)'
;MAPKVLVSDKLSPTAVQIFRDRGIEVDFEPDLGKDKIRLAEVIGQYDGLAIRSATKVTAKILAAANRLKVVGRAGIGVDNVDRDAASKKGVIVMNTPFGNMITTAEHAIAMMFAVARQIPEASASTHAGKWEKSKFMGVELTGKTLGVIGAGNIGGIVCDRARGLKMKVVAYDPFLSEEKADKMGVEKVTLETLLTRADFITLHVPLTEQTKNILSAENLAKTKKGVRIINCARGGLVDERALAELLVSGHVAGAAFDVFQTEPAIENPLFDLPNVVCTPHLGAATTEAQENVALQVAEQMSDYLLTGAVTNALNMPSVTAEEAKVMGPWVTLATHLGGFVGQMTDEPVTAINILYDGTVSEMNLEALNCAAVAGIMKRANPDVNMVSAPVIAKDRGIKISTTRQDKAGTFDGYIKVTVVTANRERSVAGTVFSDGKPRFIQIKGINIDAEIGAHMLYTTNKDVPGIIGTLGQTMGENGVNIANFTLGRAAAGGEAIALLYVDHPVASEVLGKLEATGLFQQVKPLQFDIG
;
A
#
# COMPACT_ATOMS: atom_id res chain seq x y z
N MET A 1 6.78 -3.97 24.99
CA MET A 1 5.38 -4.33 25.29
C MET A 1 4.84 -5.11 24.11
N ALA A 2 4.00 -6.14 24.33
CA ALA A 2 3.33 -6.82 23.24
C ALA A 2 2.47 -5.84 22.43
N PRO A 3 2.38 -5.99 21.11
CA PRO A 3 1.46 -5.20 20.30
C PRO A 3 0.01 -5.46 20.71
N LYS A 4 -0.87 -4.46 20.57
CA LYS A 4 -2.28 -4.56 20.91
C LYS A 4 -3.16 -4.28 19.70
N VAL A 5 -4.11 -5.18 19.39
CA VAL A 5 -5.03 -5.08 18.25
C VAL A 5 -6.47 -4.97 18.73
N LEU A 6 -7.21 -4.05 18.14
CA LEU A 6 -8.66 -3.96 18.25
C LEU A 6 -9.31 -4.64 17.03
N VAL A 7 -10.24 -5.56 17.29
CA VAL A 7 -11.13 -6.13 16.28
C VAL A 7 -12.51 -5.51 16.47
N SER A 8 -12.88 -4.54 15.62
CA SER A 8 -14.08 -3.72 15.79
C SER A 8 -15.29 -4.16 14.96
N ASP A 9 -15.13 -5.21 14.17
CA ASP A 9 -16.20 -5.82 13.36
C ASP A 9 -16.31 -7.33 13.63
N LYS A 10 -17.38 -7.94 13.16
CA LYS A 10 -17.57 -9.41 13.25
C LYS A 10 -16.55 -10.14 12.38
N LEU A 11 -15.48 -10.62 12.99
CA LEU A 11 -14.49 -11.53 12.39
C LEU A 11 -14.65 -12.93 12.96
N SER A 12 -14.12 -13.93 12.23
CA SER A 12 -14.06 -15.31 12.73
C SER A 12 -13.29 -15.38 14.07
N PRO A 13 -13.77 -16.16 15.05
CA PRO A 13 -13.03 -16.44 16.28
C PRO A 13 -11.62 -17.00 16.03
N THR A 14 -11.42 -17.73 14.94
CA THR A 14 -10.11 -18.26 14.54
C THR A 14 -9.11 -17.13 14.28
N ALA A 15 -9.54 -16.03 13.63
CA ALA A 15 -8.68 -14.87 13.41
C ALA A 15 -8.25 -14.21 14.74
N VAL A 16 -9.16 -14.11 15.71
CA VAL A 16 -8.83 -13.61 17.05
C VAL A 16 -7.81 -14.53 17.74
N GLN A 17 -7.97 -15.85 17.56
CA GLN A 17 -7.05 -16.83 18.12
C GLN A 17 -5.65 -16.73 17.50
N ILE A 18 -5.54 -16.50 16.18
CA ILE A 18 -4.24 -16.30 15.51
C ILE A 18 -3.45 -15.16 16.16
N PHE A 19 -4.07 -14.00 16.41
CA PHE A 19 -3.40 -12.89 17.08
C PHE A 19 -2.88 -13.30 18.45
N ARG A 20 -3.69 -14.01 19.25
CA ARG A 20 -3.32 -14.47 20.61
C ARG A 20 -2.19 -15.48 20.58
N ASP A 21 -2.24 -16.49 19.70
CA ASP A 21 -1.23 -17.53 19.55
C ASP A 21 0.13 -16.95 19.15
N ARG A 22 0.11 -15.81 18.47
CA ARG A 22 1.29 -15.05 18.07
C ARG A 22 1.77 -14.04 19.12
N GLY A 23 1.17 -14.02 20.32
CA GLY A 23 1.57 -13.15 21.42
C GLY A 23 1.11 -11.69 21.29
N ILE A 24 0.06 -11.44 20.50
CA ILE A 24 -0.55 -10.11 20.35
C ILE A 24 -1.76 -10.00 21.27
N GLU A 25 -1.85 -8.92 22.04
CA GLU A 25 -3.04 -8.63 22.84
C GLU A 25 -4.21 -8.25 21.93
N VAL A 26 -5.40 -8.83 22.16
CA VAL A 26 -6.58 -8.61 21.32
C VAL A 26 -7.79 -8.25 22.14
N ASP A 27 -8.39 -7.10 21.85
CA ASP A 27 -9.74 -6.76 22.27
C ASP A 27 -10.71 -7.02 21.11
N PHE A 28 -11.71 -7.85 21.35
CA PHE A 28 -12.73 -8.20 20.36
C PHE A 28 -14.06 -7.52 20.73
N GLU A 29 -14.37 -6.44 20.02
CA GLU A 29 -15.60 -5.65 20.20
C GLU A 29 -16.36 -5.54 18.86
N PRO A 30 -17.07 -6.59 18.41
CA PRO A 30 -17.57 -6.75 17.05
C PRO A 30 -18.64 -5.74 16.60
N ASP A 31 -19.18 -4.96 17.51
CA ASP A 31 -20.16 -3.91 17.21
C ASP A 31 -19.63 -2.49 17.39
N LEU A 32 -18.39 -2.34 17.88
CA LEU A 32 -17.77 -1.03 18.15
C LEU A 32 -17.60 -0.18 16.88
N GLY A 33 -17.35 -0.83 15.73
CA GLY A 33 -17.19 -0.14 14.46
C GLY A 33 -18.39 0.70 14.00
N LYS A 34 -19.58 0.43 14.56
CA LYS A 34 -20.80 1.21 14.31
C LYS A 34 -20.85 2.50 15.14
N ASP A 35 -20.16 2.54 16.28
CA ASP A 35 -20.06 3.70 17.17
C ASP A 35 -18.76 4.47 16.92
N LYS A 36 -18.83 5.45 16.02
CA LYS A 36 -17.67 6.28 15.64
C LYS A 36 -17.14 7.14 16.79
N ILE A 37 -17.98 7.49 17.77
CA ILE A 37 -17.56 8.34 18.90
C ILE A 37 -16.71 7.49 19.83
N ARG A 38 -17.24 6.36 20.29
CA ARG A 38 -16.53 5.45 21.17
C ARG A 38 -15.26 4.88 20.52
N LEU A 39 -15.30 4.56 19.23
CA LEU A 39 -14.12 4.13 18.50
C LEU A 39 -12.99 5.19 18.54
N ALA A 40 -13.32 6.47 18.34
CA ALA A 40 -12.35 7.57 18.42
C ALA A 40 -11.74 7.73 19.83
N GLU A 41 -12.51 7.46 20.88
CA GLU A 41 -12.03 7.55 22.27
C GLU A 41 -11.03 6.45 22.63
N VAL A 42 -11.18 5.24 22.07
CA VAL A 42 -10.36 4.09 22.47
C VAL A 42 -9.22 3.77 21.52
N ILE A 43 -9.29 4.18 20.25
CA ILE A 43 -8.35 3.75 19.19
C ILE A 43 -6.90 4.13 19.48
N GLY A 44 -6.66 5.19 20.24
CA GLY A 44 -5.31 5.64 20.60
C GLY A 44 -4.48 4.65 21.44
N GLN A 45 -5.11 3.58 21.96
CA GLN A 45 -4.47 2.56 22.79
C GLN A 45 -3.94 1.36 21.98
N TYR A 46 -4.29 1.27 20.68
CA TYR A 46 -4.02 0.09 19.85
C TYR A 46 -2.94 0.35 18.80
N ASP A 47 -2.13 -0.67 18.55
CA ASP A 47 -1.13 -0.69 17.47
C ASP A 47 -1.73 -1.14 16.14
N GLY A 48 -2.82 -1.93 16.18
CA GLY A 48 -3.53 -2.44 15.01
C GLY A 48 -5.05 -2.34 15.14
N LEU A 49 -5.73 -2.15 14.01
CA LEU A 49 -7.18 -2.15 13.89
C LEU A 49 -7.63 -3.11 12.79
N ALA A 50 -8.28 -4.22 13.16
CA ALA A 50 -8.83 -5.19 12.22
C ALA A 50 -10.33 -4.93 12.01
N ILE A 51 -10.73 -4.72 10.74
CA ILE A 51 -12.09 -4.30 10.35
C ILE A 51 -12.67 -5.12 9.22
N ARG A 52 -13.99 -4.97 9.02
CA ARG A 52 -14.72 -5.33 7.79
C ARG A 52 -15.41 -4.09 7.22
N SER A 53 -16.64 -4.24 6.77
CA SER A 53 -17.39 -3.17 6.09
C SER A 53 -18.15 -2.23 7.04
N ALA A 54 -18.44 -2.64 8.29
CA ALA A 54 -19.23 -1.82 9.22
C ALA A 54 -18.41 -0.67 9.82
N THR A 55 -17.12 -0.88 10.09
CA THR A 55 -16.23 0.16 10.59
C THR A 55 -15.80 1.10 9.48
N LYS A 56 -15.98 2.40 9.67
CA LYS A 56 -15.47 3.46 8.78
C LYS A 56 -14.29 4.17 9.43
N VAL A 57 -13.09 3.96 8.86
CA VAL A 57 -11.84 4.59 9.32
C VAL A 57 -11.67 5.93 8.61
N THR A 58 -12.17 6.97 9.21
CA THR A 58 -12.13 8.35 8.67
C THR A 58 -10.89 9.10 9.17
N ALA A 59 -10.58 10.25 8.56
CA ALA A 59 -9.51 11.15 9.03
C ALA A 59 -9.67 11.51 10.53
N LYS A 60 -10.92 11.64 11.04
CA LYS A 60 -11.18 11.92 12.46
C LYS A 60 -10.75 10.76 13.37
N ILE A 61 -11.02 9.52 12.98
CA ILE A 61 -10.58 8.32 13.72
C ILE A 61 -9.06 8.23 13.72
N LEU A 62 -8.43 8.43 12.54
CA LEU A 62 -6.99 8.40 12.38
C LEU A 62 -6.27 9.50 13.19
N ALA A 63 -6.87 10.69 13.29
CA ALA A 63 -6.32 11.76 14.12
C ALA A 63 -6.23 11.38 15.61
N ALA A 64 -7.20 10.60 16.13
CA ALA A 64 -7.22 10.12 17.52
C ALA A 64 -6.30 8.89 17.73
N ALA A 65 -5.85 8.24 16.67
CA ALA A 65 -5.13 6.96 16.69
C ALA A 65 -3.61 7.17 16.87
N ASN A 66 -3.16 7.56 18.06
CA ASN A 66 -1.76 7.96 18.31
C ASN A 66 -0.75 6.82 18.24
N ARG A 67 -1.17 5.57 18.53
CA ARG A 67 -0.31 4.38 18.49
C ARG A 67 -0.50 3.51 17.26
N LEU A 68 -1.53 3.78 16.47
CA LEU A 68 -1.94 2.92 15.37
C LEU A 68 -0.87 2.86 14.27
N LYS A 69 -0.45 1.66 13.91
CA LYS A 69 0.54 1.36 12.88
C LYS A 69 -0.08 0.73 11.63
N VAL A 70 -1.17 -0.04 11.83
CA VAL A 70 -1.81 -0.79 10.73
C VAL A 70 -3.32 -0.86 10.90
N VAL A 71 -4.02 -0.71 9.77
CA VAL A 71 -5.43 -1.05 9.60
C VAL A 71 -5.51 -2.23 8.65
N GLY A 72 -6.03 -3.37 9.11
CA GLY A 72 -6.28 -4.55 8.29
C GLY A 72 -7.77 -4.67 7.97
N ARG A 73 -8.13 -4.61 6.69
CA ARG A 73 -9.51 -4.83 6.25
C ARG A 73 -9.67 -6.24 5.72
N ALA A 74 -10.50 -7.05 6.40
CA ALA A 74 -10.88 -8.38 5.96
C ALA A 74 -11.83 -8.30 4.74
N GLY A 75 -11.25 -8.35 3.54
CA GLY A 75 -11.90 -8.26 2.23
C GLY A 75 -11.10 -7.42 1.23
N ILE A 76 -11.52 -7.42 -0.04
CA ILE A 76 -10.78 -6.80 -1.15
C ILE A 76 -10.92 -5.28 -1.14
N GLY A 77 -12.14 -4.75 -1.11
CA GLY A 77 -12.38 -3.31 -1.17
C GLY A 77 -12.02 -2.61 0.15
N VAL A 78 -11.56 -1.36 0.08
CA VAL A 78 -11.20 -0.55 1.24
C VAL A 78 -11.88 0.82 1.21
N ASP A 79 -13.04 0.90 0.58
CA ASP A 79 -13.80 2.15 0.40
C ASP A 79 -14.23 2.78 1.74
N ASN A 80 -14.21 2.00 2.82
CA ASN A 80 -14.49 2.43 4.19
C ASN A 80 -13.25 2.92 4.95
N VAL A 81 -12.07 3.03 4.30
CA VAL A 81 -10.82 3.53 4.90
C VAL A 81 -10.33 4.76 4.13
N ASP A 82 -10.13 5.87 4.81
CA ASP A 82 -9.47 7.06 4.27
C ASP A 82 -7.96 6.79 4.13
N ARG A 83 -7.57 6.30 2.93
CA ARG A 83 -6.18 5.90 2.65
C ARG A 83 -5.22 7.09 2.65
N ASP A 84 -5.67 8.26 2.21
CA ASP A 84 -4.81 9.45 2.15
C ASP A 84 -4.53 9.96 3.56
N ALA A 85 -5.54 10.00 4.43
CA ALA A 85 -5.36 10.35 5.83
C ALA A 85 -4.51 9.30 6.56
N ALA A 86 -4.71 7.99 6.29
CA ALA A 86 -3.88 6.93 6.86
C ALA A 86 -2.42 7.08 6.44
N SER A 87 -2.16 7.33 5.15
CA SER A 87 -0.80 7.53 4.63
C SER A 87 -0.11 8.75 5.26
N LYS A 88 -0.81 9.88 5.37
CA LYS A 88 -0.29 11.09 6.04
C LYS A 88 0.03 10.86 7.51
N LYS A 89 -0.79 10.04 8.19
CA LYS A 89 -0.56 9.64 9.60
C LYS A 89 0.53 8.57 9.75
N GLY A 90 0.98 7.96 8.65
CA GLY A 90 1.97 6.88 8.68
C GLY A 90 1.37 5.51 9.05
N VAL A 91 0.08 5.32 8.87
CA VAL A 91 -0.63 4.07 9.15
C VAL A 91 -0.73 3.23 7.88
N ILE A 92 -0.27 1.98 7.94
CA ILE A 92 -0.40 1.04 6.82
C ILE A 92 -1.85 0.58 6.69
N VAL A 93 -2.34 0.51 5.45
CA VAL A 93 -3.66 -0.04 5.13
C VAL A 93 -3.46 -1.34 4.33
N MET A 94 -3.88 -2.45 4.91
CA MET A 94 -3.83 -3.79 4.31
C MET A 94 -5.23 -4.28 3.97
N ASN A 95 -5.34 -5.01 2.86
CA ASN A 95 -6.56 -5.74 2.50
C ASN A 95 -6.26 -7.25 2.33
N THR A 96 -7.30 -8.03 2.00
CA THR A 96 -7.17 -9.48 1.75
C THR A 96 -7.64 -9.81 0.33
N PRO A 97 -6.79 -9.59 -0.69
CA PRO A 97 -7.20 -9.63 -2.09
C PRO A 97 -7.56 -11.02 -2.61
N PHE A 98 -7.15 -12.08 -1.90
CA PHE A 98 -7.35 -13.46 -2.33
C PHE A 98 -8.46 -14.20 -1.57
N GLY A 99 -8.93 -13.66 -0.44
CA GLY A 99 -9.83 -14.38 0.47
C GLY A 99 -11.26 -14.58 -0.04
N ASN A 100 -11.76 -13.72 -0.94
CA ASN A 100 -13.14 -13.78 -1.45
C ASN A 100 -13.26 -13.66 -2.98
N MET A 101 -12.16 -13.81 -3.73
CA MET A 101 -12.20 -13.64 -5.19
C MET A 101 -13.03 -14.72 -5.88
N ILE A 102 -12.95 -15.99 -5.42
CA ILE A 102 -13.73 -17.11 -5.97
C ILE A 102 -15.22 -16.87 -5.69
N THR A 103 -15.57 -16.55 -4.46
CA THR A 103 -16.95 -16.32 -4.01
C THR A 103 -17.62 -15.21 -4.82
N THR A 104 -16.92 -14.08 -5.03
CA THR A 104 -17.46 -12.96 -5.82
C THR A 104 -17.62 -13.35 -7.29
N ALA A 105 -16.68 -14.11 -7.85
CA ALA A 105 -16.80 -14.60 -9.22
C ALA A 105 -17.97 -15.56 -9.41
N GLU A 106 -18.15 -16.50 -8.47
CA GLU A 106 -19.28 -17.45 -8.49
C GLU A 106 -20.61 -16.73 -8.29
N HIS A 107 -20.66 -15.72 -7.42
CA HIS A 107 -21.86 -14.90 -7.27
C HIS A 107 -22.22 -14.16 -8.58
N ALA A 108 -21.26 -13.60 -9.29
CA ALA A 108 -21.50 -12.96 -10.59
C ALA A 108 -22.04 -13.95 -11.63
N ILE A 109 -21.53 -15.18 -11.66
CA ILE A 109 -22.06 -16.27 -12.52
C ILE A 109 -23.48 -16.65 -12.11
N ALA A 110 -23.75 -16.78 -10.81
CA ALA A 110 -25.09 -17.07 -10.30
C ALA A 110 -26.10 -15.97 -10.69
N MET A 111 -25.71 -14.69 -10.53
CA MET A 111 -26.51 -13.53 -10.93
C MET A 111 -26.75 -13.51 -12.44
N MET A 112 -25.76 -13.90 -13.25
CA MET A 112 -25.91 -14.03 -14.71
C MET A 112 -26.94 -15.10 -15.06
N PHE A 113 -26.95 -16.25 -14.40
CA PHE A 113 -28.00 -17.27 -14.59
C PHE A 113 -29.36 -16.79 -14.09
N ALA A 114 -29.42 -16.12 -12.96
CA ALA A 114 -30.65 -15.59 -12.39
C ALA A 114 -31.37 -14.66 -13.37
N VAL A 115 -30.64 -13.70 -13.96
CA VAL A 115 -31.22 -12.77 -14.95
C VAL A 115 -31.49 -13.45 -16.33
N ALA A 116 -30.64 -14.40 -16.74
CA ALA A 116 -30.84 -15.11 -17.99
C ALA A 116 -32.11 -15.99 -18.00
N ARG A 117 -32.46 -16.54 -16.84
CA ARG A 117 -33.55 -17.51 -16.68
C ARG A 117 -34.72 -16.96 -15.85
N GLN A 118 -34.68 -15.70 -15.40
CA GLN A 118 -35.73 -15.07 -14.58
C GLN A 118 -36.06 -15.91 -13.33
N ILE A 119 -35.01 -16.45 -12.66
CA ILE A 119 -35.18 -17.42 -11.56
C ILE A 119 -35.92 -16.83 -10.36
N PRO A 120 -35.58 -15.63 -9.85
CA PRO A 120 -36.26 -15.07 -8.69
C PRO A 120 -37.76 -14.84 -8.93
N GLU A 121 -38.12 -14.30 -10.07
CA GLU A 121 -39.51 -13.98 -10.41
C GLU A 121 -40.33 -15.28 -10.65
N ALA A 122 -39.75 -16.27 -11.31
CA ALA A 122 -40.37 -17.55 -11.50
C ALA A 122 -40.59 -18.29 -10.18
N SER A 123 -39.59 -18.24 -9.28
CA SER A 123 -39.69 -18.81 -7.93
C SER A 123 -40.79 -18.12 -7.13
N ALA A 124 -40.82 -16.79 -7.09
CA ALA A 124 -41.85 -16.01 -6.40
C ALA A 124 -43.27 -16.32 -6.91
N SER A 125 -43.43 -16.40 -8.24
CA SER A 125 -44.73 -16.78 -8.87
C SER A 125 -45.16 -18.17 -8.42
N THR A 126 -44.27 -19.14 -8.44
CA THR A 126 -44.57 -20.54 -8.07
C THR A 126 -44.91 -20.64 -6.58
N HIS A 127 -44.15 -19.95 -5.68
CA HIS A 127 -44.48 -19.88 -4.24
C HIS A 127 -45.83 -19.21 -3.98
N ALA A 128 -46.25 -18.28 -4.84
CA ALA A 128 -47.57 -17.66 -4.78
C ALA A 128 -48.71 -18.55 -5.35
N GLY A 129 -48.42 -19.82 -5.67
CA GLY A 129 -49.39 -20.78 -6.23
C GLY A 129 -49.73 -20.54 -7.70
N LYS A 130 -48.97 -19.74 -8.42
CA LYS A 130 -49.17 -19.46 -9.85
C LYS A 130 -48.29 -20.33 -10.73
N TRP A 131 -48.87 -21.03 -11.72
CA TRP A 131 -48.15 -21.89 -12.64
C TRP A 131 -48.04 -21.23 -14.01
N GLU A 132 -47.18 -20.18 -14.11
CA GLU A 132 -47.09 -19.27 -15.27
C GLU A 132 -45.92 -19.64 -16.19
N LYS A 133 -45.84 -20.89 -16.67
CA LYS A 133 -44.72 -21.44 -17.46
C LYS A 133 -44.31 -20.56 -18.66
N SER A 134 -45.27 -20.03 -19.40
CA SER A 134 -45.03 -19.25 -20.63
C SER A 134 -44.53 -17.83 -20.36
N LYS A 135 -44.62 -17.33 -19.12
CA LYS A 135 -44.22 -15.98 -18.74
C LYS A 135 -42.71 -15.85 -18.60
N PHE A 136 -42.06 -16.93 -18.23
CA PHE A 136 -40.63 -16.92 -17.89
C PHE A 136 -39.80 -17.56 -19.00
N MET A 137 -39.76 -16.90 -20.18
CA MET A 137 -38.96 -17.33 -21.33
C MET A 137 -37.54 -16.78 -21.21
N GLY A 138 -36.60 -17.62 -20.77
CA GLY A 138 -35.18 -17.26 -20.62
C GLY A 138 -34.35 -17.41 -21.89
N VAL A 139 -33.07 -17.23 -21.77
CA VAL A 139 -32.06 -17.45 -22.82
C VAL A 139 -30.98 -18.41 -22.34
N GLU A 140 -30.36 -19.13 -23.29
CA GLU A 140 -29.20 -19.96 -23.03
C GLU A 140 -27.93 -19.11 -23.01
N LEU A 141 -26.93 -19.53 -22.23
CA LEU A 141 -25.60 -18.91 -22.19
C LEU A 141 -24.67 -19.47 -23.26
N THR A 142 -24.85 -20.76 -23.62
CA THR A 142 -24.03 -21.45 -24.62
C THR A 142 -23.98 -20.68 -25.95
N GLY A 143 -22.75 -20.43 -26.42
CA GLY A 143 -22.52 -19.72 -27.69
C GLY A 143 -22.72 -18.20 -27.65
N LYS A 144 -23.23 -17.64 -26.52
CA LYS A 144 -23.36 -16.20 -26.32
C LYS A 144 -22.00 -15.58 -26.00
N THR A 145 -21.85 -14.28 -26.26
CA THR A 145 -20.66 -13.53 -25.96
C THR A 145 -20.78 -12.85 -24.61
N LEU A 146 -19.86 -13.15 -23.69
CA LEU A 146 -19.67 -12.43 -22.45
C LEU A 146 -18.59 -11.36 -22.61
N GLY A 147 -18.93 -10.10 -22.39
CA GLY A 147 -18.01 -8.98 -22.26
C GLY A 147 -17.59 -8.82 -20.80
N VAL A 148 -16.31 -8.94 -20.51
CA VAL A 148 -15.74 -8.78 -19.17
C VAL A 148 -14.99 -7.45 -19.10
N ILE A 149 -15.47 -6.52 -18.27
CA ILE A 149 -14.80 -5.25 -17.99
C ILE A 149 -13.96 -5.45 -16.73
N GLY A 150 -12.63 -5.56 -16.90
CA GLY A 150 -11.66 -5.90 -15.86
C GLY A 150 -11.39 -7.40 -15.78
N ALA A 151 -10.23 -7.82 -16.28
CA ALA A 151 -9.76 -9.21 -16.32
C ALA A 151 -8.68 -9.50 -15.27
N GLY A 152 -8.80 -8.85 -14.09
CA GLY A 152 -7.95 -9.09 -12.92
C GLY A 152 -8.28 -10.41 -12.21
N ASN A 153 -8.07 -10.46 -10.88
CA ASN A 153 -8.25 -11.69 -10.10
C ASN A 153 -9.67 -12.27 -10.22
N ILE A 154 -10.71 -11.46 -9.96
CA ILE A 154 -12.12 -11.90 -10.04
C ILE A 154 -12.54 -12.11 -11.48
N GLY A 155 -12.31 -11.12 -12.36
CA GLY A 155 -12.69 -11.20 -13.76
C GLY A 155 -12.03 -12.38 -14.48
N GLY A 156 -10.80 -12.73 -14.14
CA GLY A 156 -10.11 -13.92 -14.66
C GLY A 156 -10.81 -15.22 -14.30
N ILE A 157 -11.30 -15.36 -13.07
CA ILE A 157 -12.09 -16.52 -12.65
C ILE A 157 -13.43 -16.57 -13.38
N VAL A 158 -14.10 -15.42 -13.54
CA VAL A 158 -15.35 -15.33 -14.31
C VAL A 158 -15.13 -15.74 -15.76
N CYS A 159 -14.03 -15.29 -16.39
CA CYS A 159 -13.66 -15.73 -17.74
C CYS A 159 -13.52 -17.26 -17.83
N ASP A 160 -12.82 -17.89 -16.90
CA ASP A 160 -12.64 -19.34 -16.84
C ASP A 160 -13.98 -20.07 -16.71
N ARG A 161 -14.82 -19.66 -15.77
CA ARG A 161 -16.16 -20.24 -15.55
C ARG A 161 -17.07 -20.07 -16.78
N ALA A 162 -17.08 -18.90 -17.40
CA ALA A 162 -17.88 -18.61 -18.59
C ALA A 162 -17.45 -19.48 -19.80
N ARG A 163 -16.15 -19.71 -19.96
CA ARG A 163 -15.64 -20.65 -20.98
C ARG A 163 -16.09 -22.09 -20.70
N GLY A 164 -16.10 -22.51 -19.43
CA GLY A 164 -16.69 -23.79 -19.02
C GLY A 164 -18.15 -23.93 -19.42
N LEU A 165 -18.91 -22.83 -19.40
CA LEU A 165 -20.30 -22.74 -19.87
C LEU A 165 -20.40 -22.61 -21.41
N LYS A 166 -19.30 -22.76 -22.14
CA LYS A 166 -19.24 -22.64 -23.62
C LYS A 166 -19.64 -21.27 -24.15
N MET A 167 -19.46 -20.20 -23.37
CA MET A 167 -19.57 -18.83 -23.84
C MET A 167 -18.32 -18.41 -24.61
N LYS A 168 -18.47 -17.46 -25.53
CA LYS A 168 -17.36 -16.70 -26.11
C LYS A 168 -17.04 -15.55 -25.14
N VAL A 169 -15.78 -15.38 -24.78
CA VAL A 169 -15.37 -14.34 -23.81
C VAL A 169 -14.50 -13.30 -24.48
N VAL A 170 -14.94 -12.04 -24.43
CA VAL A 170 -14.15 -10.86 -24.81
C VAL A 170 -13.87 -10.03 -23.57
N ALA A 171 -12.66 -9.51 -23.42
CA ALA A 171 -12.24 -8.77 -22.23
C ALA A 171 -11.67 -7.39 -22.57
N TYR A 172 -12.11 -6.38 -21.84
CA TYR A 172 -11.51 -5.06 -21.80
C TYR A 172 -10.83 -4.84 -20.46
N ASP A 173 -9.52 -4.67 -20.49
CA ASP A 173 -8.71 -4.30 -19.34
C ASP A 173 -7.45 -3.60 -19.85
N PRO A 174 -7.17 -2.34 -19.45
CA PRO A 174 -5.97 -1.62 -19.89
C PRO A 174 -4.65 -2.30 -19.50
N PHE A 175 -4.66 -3.13 -18.46
CA PHE A 175 -3.48 -3.81 -17.93
C PHE A 175 -3.35 -5.28 -18.38
N LEU A 176 -4.28 -5.77 -19.18
CA LEU A 176 -4.22 -7.14 -19.73
C LEU A 176 -3.26 -7.16 -20.93
N SER A 177 -2.18 -7.95 -20.86
CA SER A 177 -1.32 -8.21 -22.01
C SER A 177 -1.98 -9.23 -22.96
N GLU A 178 -1.61 -9.20 -24.26
CA GLU A 178 -2.06 -10.19 -25.25
C GLU A 178 -1.70 -11.62 -24.81
N GLU A 179 -0.45 -11.81 -24.34
CA GLU A 179 0.03 -13.11 -23.85
C GLU A 179 -0.84 -13.65 -22.70
N LYS A 180 -1.24 -12.78 -21.76
CA LYS A 180 -2.09 -13.17 -20.64
C LYS A 180 -3.52 -13.47 -21.12
N ALA A 181 -4.05 -12.70 -22.05
CA ALA A 181 -5.36 -12.95 -22.66
C ALA A 181 -5.40 -14.32 -23.36
N ASP A 182 -4.35 -14.64 -24.13
CA ASP A 182 -4.21 -15.93 -24.81
C ASP A 182 -4.15 -17.09 -23.81
N LYS A 183 -3.36 -16.97 -22.73
CA LYS A 183 -3.29 -17.97 -21.65
C LYS A 183 -4.63 -18.17 -20.96
N MET A 184 -5.42 -17.12 -20.80
CA MET A 184 -6.77 -17.16 -20.24
C MET A 184 -7.78 -17.70 -21.28
N GLY A 185 -7.42 -17.78 -22.56
CA GLY A 185 -8.29 -18.18 -23.67
C GLY A 185 -9.43 -17.19 -23.90
N VAL A 186 -9.17 -15.90 -23.77
CA VAL A 186 -10.12 -14.81 -23.99
C VAL A 186 -9.58 -13.85 -25.06
N GLU A 187 -10.47 -13.21 -25.79
CA GLU A 187 -10.11 -12.20 -26.78
C GLU A 187 -10.03 -10.83 -26.10
N LYS A 188 -8.85 -10.20 -26.10
CA LYS A 188 -8.69 -8.81 -25.65
C LYS A 188 -9.25 -7.86 -26.69
N VAL A 189 -10.11 -6.93 -26.26
CA VAL A 189 -10.77 -5.96 -27.16
C VAL A 189 -10.80 -4.56 -26.56
N THR A 190 -11.14 -3.56 -27.38
CA THR A 190 -11.46 -2.21 -26.88
C THR A 190 -12.82 -2.22 -26.18
N LEU A 191 -13.07 -1.21 -25.33
CA LEU A 191 -14.37 -1.06 -24.68
C LEU A 191 -15.50 -0.97 -25.73
N GLU A 192 -15.33 -0.19 -26.78
CA GLU A 192 -16.31 -0.02 -27.85
C GLU A 192 -16.65 -1.36 -28.55
N THR A 193 -15.63 -2.16 -28.86
CA THR A 193 -15.82 -3.49 -29.44
C THR A 193 -16.58 -4.42 -28.48
N LEU A 194 -16.27 -4.36 -27.19
CA LEU A 194 -16.96 -5.15 -26.17
C LEU A 194 -18.44 -4.78 -26.11
N LEU A 195 -18.77 -3.49 -26.05
CA LEU A 195 -20.14 -3.00 -25.95
C LEU A 195 -21.00 -3.45 -27.11
N THR A 196 -20.47 -3.41 -28.33
CA THR A 196 -21.23 -3.77 -29.56
C THR A 196 -21.36 -5.26 -29.78
N ARG A 197 -20.48 -6.10 -29.18
CA ARG A 197 -20.44 -7.55 -29.41
C ARG A 197 -21.10 -8.38 -28.31
N ALA A 198 -21.09 -7.89 -27.06
CA ALA A 198 -21.49 -8.66 -25.91
C ALA A 198 -23.01 -8.89 -25.83
N ASP A 199 -23.43 -10.12 -25.57
CA ASP A 199 -24.79 -10.47 -25.16
C ASP A 199 -25.00 -10.30 -23.66
N PHE A 200 -23.93 -10.46 -22.89
CA PHE A 200 -23.85 -10.22 -21.44
C PHE A 200 -22.61 -9.36 -21.15
N ILE A 201 -22.71 -8.40 -20.25
CA ILE A 201 -21.59 -7.60 -19.79
C ILE A 201 -21.50 -7.72 -18.27
N THR A 202 -20.30 -8.03 -17.77
CA THR A 202 -20.01 -8.11 -16.33
C THR A 202 -18.84 -7.25 -15.97
N LEU A 203 -18.93 -6.55 -14.82
CA LEU A 203 -17.91 -5.60 -14.37
C LEU A 203 -17.13 -6.17 -13.19
N HIS A 204 -15.79 -6.06 -13.25
CA HIS A 204 -14.85 -6.51 -12.22
C HIS A 204 -13.70 -5.52 -12.05
N VAL A 205 -14.01 -4.23 -12.06
CA VAL A 205 -13.07 -3.12 -11.86
C VAL A 205 -13.35 -2.37 -10.55
N PRO A 206 -12.34 -1.74 -9.93
CA PRO A 206 -12.58 -0.83 -8.81
C PRO A 206 -13.28 0.45 -9.29
N LEU A 207 -13.94 1.17 -8.38
CA LEU A 207 -14.44 2.51 -8.65
C LEU A 207 -13.29 3.53 -8.54
N THR A 208 -12.98 4.19 -9.64
CA THR A 208 -11.98 5.25 -9.76
C THR A 208 -12.55 6.36 -10.64
N GLU A 209 -11.87 7.49 -10.79
CA GLU A 209 -12.30 8.54 -11.71
C GLU A 209 -12.40 8.04 -13.17
N GLN A 210 -11.55 7.08 -13.58
CA GLN A 210 -11.55 6.51 -14.93
C GLN A 210 -12.64 5.45 -15.14
N THR A 211 -13.08 4.79 -14.08
CA THR A 211 -14.09 3.72 -14.16
C THR A 211 -15.48 4.15 -13.71
N LYS A 212 -15.58 5.32 -13.07
CA LYS A 212 -16.87 5.92 -12.71
C LYS A 212 -17.74 6.08 -13.96
N ASN A 213 -18.96 5.53 -13.89
CA ASN A 213 -19.89 5.49 -15.01
C ASN A 213 -19.24 4.96 -16.30
N ILE A 214 -18.37 3.94 -16.21
CA ILE A 214 -17.80 3.31 -17.41
C ILE A 214 -18.89 2.77 -18.33
N LEU A 215 -20.03 2.35 -17.76
CA LEU A 215 -21.29 2.16 -18.46
C LEU A 215 -22.19 3.40 -18.26
N SER A 216 -21.80 4.52 -18.87
CA SER A 216 -22.57 5.76 -18.94
C SER A 216 -23.79 5.60 -19.85
N ALA A 217 -24.70 6.58 -19.86
CA ALA A 217 -25.83 6.62 -20.79
C ALA A 217 -25.37 6.45 -22.25
N GLU A 218 -24.28 7.11 -22.65
CA GLU A 218 -23.69 7.01 -24.00
C GLU A 218 -23.19 5.59 -24.29
N ASN A 219 -22.45 4.98 -23.37
CA ASN A 219 -21.91 3.64 -23.54
C ASN A 219 -22.99 2.56 -23.51
N LEU A 220 -23.98 2.71 -22.64
CA LEU A 220 -25.14 1.81 -22.60
C LEU A 220 -25.94 1.85 -23.92
N ALA A 221 -26.11 3.02 -24.53
CA ALA A 221 -26.79 3.17 -25.82
C ALA A 221 -26.04 2.48 -26.99
N LYS A 222 -24.71 2.30 -26.89
CA LYS A 222 -23.88 1.58 -27.88
C LYS A 222 -23.97 0.05 -27.74
N THR A 223 -24.53 -0.44 -26.65
CA THR A 223 -24.60 -1.88 -26.39
C THR A 223 -25.53 -2.58 -27.39
N LYS A 224 -25.29 -3.86 -27.55
CA LYS A 224 -26.17 -4.72 -28.40
C LYS A 224 -27.57 -4.73 -27.82
N LYS A 225 -28.59 -4.52 -28.66
CA LYS A 225 -29.99 -4.66 -28.24
C LYS A 225 -30.24 -6.05 -27.64
N GLY A 226 -30.86 -6.10 -26.48
CA GLY A 226 -31.11 -7.34 -25.74
C GLY A 226 -29.95 -7.76 -24.84
N VAL A 227 -28.93 -6.93 -24.66
CA VAL A 227 -27.84 -7.16 -23.73
C VAL A 227 -28.33 -7.32 -22.27
N ARG A 228 -27.59 -8.05 -21.47
CA ARG A 228 -27.80 -8.15 -20.00
C ARG A 228 -26.57 -7.64 -19.25
N ILE A 229 -26.80 -6.85 -18.23
CA ILE A 229 -25.73 -6.19 -17.46
C ILE A 229 -25.65 -6.80 -16.06
N ILE A 230 -24.45 -7.23 -15.65
CA ILE A 230 -24.16 -7.80 -14.33
C ILE A 230 -23.16 -6.91 -13.60
N ASN A 231 -23.52 -6.42 -12.41
CA ASN A 231 -22.61 -5.66 -11.56
C ASN A 231 -22.57 -6.23 -10.13
N CYS A 232 -21.49 -7.00 -9.85
CA CYS A 232 -21.14 -7.48 -8.52
C CYS A 232 -19.80 -6.88 -8.07
N ALA A 233 -19.38 -5.74 -8.65
CA ALA A 233 -18.11 -5.11 -8.35
C ALA A 233 -18.26 -3.89 -7.42
N ARG A 234 -18.73 -2.75 -7.96
CA ARG A 234 -18.96 -1.51 -7.20
C ARG A 234 -20.15 -0.74 -7.75
N GLY A 235 -20.90 -0.10 -6.85
CA GLY A 235 -21.85 0.96 -7.24
C GLY A 235 -21.13 2.13 -7.89
N GLY A 236 -21.81 2.86 -8.76
CA GLY A 236 -21.24 3.99 -9.50
C GLY A 236 -20.39 3.63 -10.74
N LEU A 237 -20.24 2.34 -11.05
CA LEU A 237 -19.65 1.90 -12.34
C LEU A 237 -20.64 1.99 -13.50
N VAL A 238 -21.93 1.92 -13.22
CA VAL A 238 -23.03 1.99 -14.17
C VAL A 238 -23.89 3.19 -13.82
N ASP A 239 -24.34 3.92 -14.82
CA ASP A 239 -25.38 4.94 -14.66
C ASP A 239 -26.72 4.24 -14.45
N GLU A 240 -27.14 4.11 -13.20
CA GLU A 240 -28.35 3.37 -12.79
C GLU A 240 -29.63 3.96 -13.35
N ARG A 241 -29.70 5.28 -13.56
CA ARG A 241 -30.87 5.96 -14.15
C ARG A 241 -30.98 5.68 -15.64
N ALA A 242 -29.88 5.86 -16.38
CA ALA A 242 -29.84 5.56 -17.80
C ALA A 242 -30.11 4.08 -18.07
N LEU A 243 -29.59 3.19 -17.20
CA LEU A 243 -29.86 1.76 -17.30
C LEU A 243 -31.35 1.46 -17.07
N ALA A 244 -32.01 2.08 -16.11
CA ALA A 244 -33.43 1.90 -15.84
C ALA A 244 -34.29 2.29 -17.07
N GLU A 245 -33.99 3.41 -17.72
CA GLU A 245 -34.67 3.84 -18.95
C GLU A 245 -34.49 2.82 -20.08
N LEU A 246 -33.29 2.27 -20.25
CA LEU A 246 -32.99 1.27 -21.27
C LEU A 246 -33.62 -0.12 -20.99
N LEU A 247 -33.81 -0.46 -19.72
CA LEU A 247 -34.56 -1.64 -19.29
C LEU A 247 -36.05 -1.49 -19.60
N VAL A 248 -36.62 -0.32 -19.33
CA VAL A 248 -38.03 -0.01 -19.65
C VAL A 248 -38.27 0.00 -21.18
N SER A 249 -37.35 0.58 -21.95
CA SER A 249 -37.46 0.59 -23.42
C SER A 249 -37.21 -0.78 -24.09
N GLY A 250 -36.67 -1.75 -23.35
CA GLY A 250 -36.30 -3.06 -23.86
C GLY A 250 -35.03 -3.09 -24.73
N HIS A 251 -34.23 -2.02 -24.70
CA HIS A 251 -32.89 -2.06 -25.29
C HIS A 251 -31.97 -2.99 -24.47
N VAL A 252 -31.98 -2.87 -23.15
CA VAL A 252 -31.37 -3.80 -22.20
C VAL A 252 -32.43 -4.82 -21.77
N ALA A 253 -32.17 -6.11 -21.98
CA ALA A 253 -33.15 -7.16 -21.71
C ALA A 253 -33.28 -7.51 -20.23
N GLY A 254 -32.24 -7.22 -19.44
CA GLY A 254 -32.24 -7.46 -17.99
C GLY A 254 -30.94 -7.00 -17.33
N ALA A 255 -30.98 -6.86 -16.03
CA ALA A 255 -29.83 -6.51 -15.21
C ALA A 255 -29.77 -7.31 -13.91
N ALA A 256 -28.57 -7.53 -13.38
CA ALA A 256 -28.35 -8.19 -12.11
C ALA A 256 -27.33 -7.39 -11.30
N PHE A 257 -27.75 -6.87 -10.14
CA PHE A 257 -26.98 -5.93 -9.34
C PHE A 257 -26.87 -6.41 -7.90
N ASP A 258 -25.64 -6.53 -7.43
CA ASP A 258 -25.30 -6.84 -6.04
C ASP A 258 -24.82 -5.60 -5.28
N VAL A 259 -24.52 -4.52 -6.02
CA VAL A 259 -23.93 -3.29 -5.50
C VAL A 259 -24.61 -2.06 -6.11
N PHE A 260 -24.70 -0.97 -5.33
CA PHE A 260 -25.44 0.23 -5.70
C PHE A 260 -24.65 1.49 -5.40
N GLN A 261 -24.96 2.59 -6.09
CA GLN A 261 -24.28 3.87 -5.91
C GLN A 261 -24.37 4.37 -4.46
N THR A 262 -25.49 4.10 -3.79
CA THR A 262 -25.67 4.38 -2.37
C THR A 262 -25.99 3.09 -1.64
N GLU A 263 -25.19 2.75 -0.64
CA GLU A 263 -25.40 1.57 0.21
C GLU A 263 -25.45 1.96 1.71
N PRO A 264 -26.39 1.40 2.52
CA PRO A 264 -27.49 0.51 2.11
C PRO A 264 -28.47 1.17 1.14
N ALA A 265 -28.86 0.43 0.07
CA ALA A 265 -29.82 0.90 -0.89
C ALA A 265 -31.26 0.64 -0.37
N ILE A 266 -32.02 1.71 -0.12
CA ILE A 266 -33.41 1.65 0.30
C ILE A 266 -34.32 2.00 -0.86
N GLU A 267 -33.94 3.01 -1.63
CA GLU A 267 -34.61 3.47 -2.85
C GLU A 267 -33.60 3.46 -4.00
N ASN A 268 -33.96 2.87 -5.13
CA ASN A 268 -33.08 2.82 -6.31
C ASN A 268 -33.94 2.74 -7.59
N PRO A 269 -33.57 3.42 -8.69
CA PRO A 269 -34.31 3.39 -9.95
C PRO A 269 -34.42 1.99 -10.59
N LEU A 270 -33.59 1.04 -10.17
CA LEU A 270 -33.61 -0.35 -10.64
C LEU A 270 -34.60 -1.24 -9.86
N PHE A 271 -35.05 -0.79 -8.69
CA PHE A 271 -36.03 -1.55 -7.90
C PHE A 271 -37.38 -1.50 -8.61
N ASP A 272 -38.19 -2.50 -8.38
CA ASP A 272 -39.52 -2.69 -9.01
C ASP A 272 -39.52 -2.93 -10.53
N LEU A 273 -38.34 -2.98 -11.19
CA LEU A 273 -38.26 -3.38 -12.58
C LEU A 273 -38.29 -4.91 -12.70
N PRO A 274 -39.24 -5.50 -13.49
CA PRO A 274 -39.46 -6.94 -13.50
C PRO A 274 -38.33 -7.75 -14.16
N ASN A 275 -37.40 -7.10 -14.81
CA ASN A 275 -36.25 -7.70 -15.47
C ASN A 275 -34.91 -7.39 -14.76
N VAL A 276 -34.98 -7.04 -13.46
CA VAL A 276 -33.80 -6.76 -12.66
C VAL A 276 -33.75 -7.69 -11.44
N VAL A 277 -32.59 -8.30 -11.23
CA VAL A 277 -32.28 -9.11 -10.04
C VAL A 277 -31.38 -8.28 -9.14
N CYS A 278 -31.79 -8.09 -7.88
CA CYS A 278 -31.03 -7.32 -6.88
C CYS A 278 -30.68 -8.17 -5.67
N THR A 279 -29.45 -8.04 -5.17
CA THR A 279 -28.98 -8.66 -3.93
C THR A 279 -28.25 -7.62 -3.05
N PRO A 280 -28.29 -7.75 -1.70
CA PRO A 280 -27.79 -6.74 -0.79
C PRO A 280 -26.28 -6.91 -0.51
N HIS A 281 -25.44 -6.78 -1.55
CA HIS A 281 -23.97 -6.84 -1.49
C HIS A 281 -23.47 -8.17 -0.91
N LEU A 282 -23.86 -9.28 -1.53
CA LEU A 282 -23.56 -10.66 -1.10
C LEU A 282 -22.31 -11.27 -1.74
N GLY A 283 -21.60 -10.56 -2.62
CA GLY A 283 -20.46 -11.08 -3.37
C GLY A 283 -19.35 -11.74 -2.54
N ALA A 284 -19.26 -11.42 -1.25
CA ALA A 284 -18.32 -12.05 -0.31
C ALA A 284 -19.03 -12.76 0.88
N ALA A 285 -20.32 -13.02 0.78
CA ALA A 285 -21.14 -13.50 1.88
C ALA A 285 -21.27 -15.03 1.91
N THR A 286 -20.14 -15.74 1.88
CA THR A 286 -20.07 -17.19 2.17
C THR A 286 -19.25 -17.47 3.41
N THR A 287 -19.46 -18.64 4.03
CA THR A 287 -18.70 -19.07 5.20
C THR A 287 -17.22 -19.14 4.91
N GLU A 288 -16.85 -19.74 3.78
CA GLU A 288 -15.45 -19.89 3.34
C GLU A 288 -14.77 -18.53 3.10
N ALA A 289 -15.45 -17.61 2.42
CA ALA A 289 -14.89 -16.29 2.17
C ALA A 289 -14.69 -15.52 3.47
N GLN A 290 -15.67 -15.56 4.38
CA GLN A 290 -15.57 -14.87 5.67
C GLN A 290 -14.46 -15.43 6.54
N GLU A 291 -14.27 -16.74 6.55
CA GLU A 291 -13.15 -17.38 7.24
C GLU A 291 -11.82 -16.99 6.59
N ASN A 292 -11.66 -17.19 5.29
CA ASN A 292 -10.42 -16.92 4.57
C ASN A 292 -9.94 -15.48 4.71
N VAL A 293 -10.84 -14.47 4.58
CA VAL A 293 -10.43 -13.06 4.74
C VAL A 293 -10.05 -12.74 6.19
N ALA A 294 -10.68 -13.40 7.16
CA ALA A 294 -10.40 -13.20 8.57
C ALA A 294 -9.03 -13.81 8.96
N LEU A 295 -8.73 -15.02 8.50
CA LEU A 295 -7.44 -15.66 8.70
C LEU A 295 -6.33 -14.82 8.06
N GLN A 296 -6.49 -14.48 6.77
CA GLN A 296 -5.49 -13.72 6.03
C GLN A 296 -5.18 -12.37 6.68
N VAL A 297 -6.20 -11.61 7.15
CA VAL A 297 -5.97 -10.32 7.80
C VAL A 297 -5.24 -10.47 9.13
N ALA A 298 -5.55 -11.51 9.90
CA ALA A 298 -4.90 -11.76 11.18
C ALA A 298 -3.42 -12.13 11.00
N GLU A 299 -3.11 -13.00 10.03
CA GLU A 299 -1.74 -13.42 9.74
C GLU A 299 -0.89 -12.24 9.26
N GLN A 300 -1.33 -11.51 8.24
CA GLN A 300 -0.53 -10.41 7.67
C GLN A 300 -0.36 -9.23 8.63
N MET A 301 -1.37 -8.89 9.45
CA MET A 301 -1.22 -7.87 10.49
C MET A 301 -0.25 -8.32 11.58
N SER A 302 -0.29 -9.60 11.97
CA SER A 302 0.64 -10.16 12.95
C SER A 302 2.07 -10.15 12.43
N ASP A 303 2.28 -10.53 11.17
CA ASP A 303 3.60 -10.48 10.52
C ASP A 303 4.18 -9.07 10.59
N TYR A 304 3.38 -8.07 10.22
CA TYR A 304 3.82 -6.68 10.27
C TYR A 304 4.14 -6.21 11.69
N LEU A 305 3.25 -6.46 12.65
CA LEU A 305 3.42 -5.98 14.02
C LEU A 305 4.60 -6.64 14.76
N LEU A 306 4.97 -7.87 14.38
CA LEU A 306 6.03 -8.63 15.04
C LEU A 306 7.37 -8.59 14.30
N THR A 307 7.35 -8.54 12.97
CA THR A 307 8.55 -8.70 12.12
C THR A 307 8.80 -7.52 11.17
N GLY A 308 7.82 -6.63 11.02
CA GLY A 308 7.87 -5.55 10.02
C GLY A 308 7.59 -6.00 8.59
N ALA A 309 7.24 -7.27 8.35
CA ALA A 309 6.88 -7.75 7.01
C ALA A 309 5.54 -7.13 6.54
N VAL A 310 5.51 -6.64 5.32
CA VAL A 310 4.36 -5.93 4.76
C VAL A 310 3.83 -6.69 3.55
N THR A 311 2.64 -7.28 3.66
CA THR A 311 1.97 -7.96 2.56
C THR A 311 0.60 -7.34 2.30
N ASN A 312 0.20 -7.25 1.02
CA ASN A 312 -1.09 -6.70 0.61
C ASN A 312 -1.38 -5.29 1.12
N ALA A 313 -0.34 -4.47 1.33
CA ALA A 313 -0.50 -3.07 1.67
C ALA A 313 -0.90 -2.25 0.44
N LEU A 314 -1.75 -1.24 0.64
CA LEU A 314 -2.28 -0.38 -0.41
C LEU A 314 -1.59 0.99 -0.48
N ASN A 315 -0.83 1.31 0.55
CA ASN A 315 -0.16 2.60 0.69
C ASN A 315 1.33 2.48 1.07
N MET A 316 1.88 1.28 0.95
CA MET A 316 3.31 0.99 1.12
C MET A 316 3.70 -0.20 0.23
N PRO A 317 4.93 -0.25 -0.30
CA PRO A 317 5.44 -1.42 -1.02
C PRO A 317 5.38 -2.69 -0.17
N SER A 318 4.98 -3.80 -0.78
CA SER A 318 4.95 -5.09 -0.09
C SER A 318 6.38 -5.65 0.07
N VAL A 319 6.67 -6.19 1.24
CA VAL A 319 7.93 -6.87 1.59
C VAL A 319 7.54 -8.15 2.33
N THR A 320 7.80 -9.30 1.73
CA THR A 320 7.49 -10.60 2.35
C THR A 320 8.33 -10.82 3.62
N ALA A 321 7.93 -11.76 4.47
CA ALA A 321 8.68 -12.08 5.69
C ALA A 321 10.10 -12.59 5.40
N GLU A 322 10.30 -13.29 4.28
CA GLU A 322 11.62 -13.75 3.84
C GLU A 322 12.47 -12.58 3.33
N GLU A 323 11.89 -11.71 2.49
CA GLU A 323 12.56 -10.48 2.03
C GLU A 323 12.90 -9.55 3.20
N ALA A 324 12.02 -9.40 4.19
CA ALA A 324 12.25 -8.54 5.36
C ALA A 324 13.50 -8.95 6.14
N LYS A 325 13.80 -10.25 6.24
CA LYS A 325 15.02 -10.74 6.90
C LYS A 325 16.30 -10.32 6.17
N VAL A 326 16.30 -10.39 4.84
CA VAL A 326 17.45 -10.02 3.99
C VAL A 326 17.55 -8.50 3.86
N MET A 327 16.42 -7.84 3.72
CA MET A 327 16.34 -6.38 3.52
C MET A 327 16.50 -5.57 4.82
N GLY A 328 16.24 -6.16 5.98
CA GLY A 328 16.27 -5.44 7.26
C GLY A 328 17.52 -4.57 7.46
N PRO A 329 18.74 -5.12 7.32
CA PRO A 329 19.98 -4.34 7.41
C PRO A 329 20.07 -3.21 6.37
N TRP A 330 19.58 -3.43 5.15
CA TRP A 330 19.56 -2.43 4.08
C TRP A 330 18.52 -1.33 4.29
N VAL A 331 17.36 -1.65 4.87
CA VAL A 331 16.34 -0.68 5.31
C VAL A 331 16.92 0.21 6.42
N THR A 332 17.61 -0.40 7.39
CA THR A 332 18.30 0.32 8.45
C THR A 332 19.39 1.24 7.87
N LEU A 333 20.22 0.73 6.96
CA LEU A 333 21.22 1.54 6.26
C LEU A 333 20.59 2.71 5.52
N ALA A 334 19.57 2.47 4.69
CA ALA A 334 18.88 3.51 3.91
C ALA A 334 18.31 4.61 4.83
N THR A 335 17.72 4.22 5.97
CA THR A 335 17.21 5.14 6.98
C THR A 335 18.35 5.99 7.58
N HIS A 336 19.49 5.39 7.90
CA HIS A 336 20.64 6.09 8.47
C HIS A 336 21.32 7.02 7.44
N LEU A 337 21.44 6.59 6.18
CA LEU A 337 21.95 7.45 5.10
C LEU A 337 21.05 8.67 4.92
N GLY A 338 19.73 8.46 4.88
CA GLY A 338 18.75 9.54 4.86
C GLY A 338 18.87 10.44 6.07
N GLY A 339 18.97 9.86 7.27
CA GLY A 339 19.15 10.58 8.53
C GLY A 339 20.42 11.43 8.56
N PHE A 340 21.53 10.92 8.01
CA PHE A 340 22.77 11.67 7.89
C PHE A 340 22.59 12.93 7.03
N VAL A 341 22.16 12.78 5.77
CA VAL A 341 22.01 13.95 4.89
C VAL A 341 20.90 14.89 5.34
N GLY A 342 19.84 14.37 5.96
CA GLY A 342 18.77 15.18 6.56
C GLY A 342 19.26 16.06 7.71
N GLN A 343 20.08 15.52 8.63
CA GLN A 343 20.67 16.27 9.74
C GLN A 343 21.73 17.27 9.25
N MET A 344 22.39 16.98 8.14
CA MET A 344 23.36 17.87 7.53
C MET A 344 22.74 18.98 6.68
N THR A 345 21.43 18.95 6.40
CA THR A 345 20.76 19.88 5.48
C THR A 345 19.91 20.87 6.26
N ASP A 346 20.25 22.17 6.13
CA ASP A 346 19.58 23.29 6.80
C ASP A 346 18.71 24.12 5.81
N GLU A 347 18.69 23.76 4.52
CA GLU A 347 17.96 24.42 3.46
C GLU A 347 16.79 23.53 2.97
N PRO A 348 15.74 24.10 2.34
CA PRO A 348 14.67 23.31 1.74
C PRO A 348 15.20 22.34 0.67
N VAL A 349 14.83 21.07 0.81
CA VAL A 349 15.16 20.01 -0.14
C VAL A 349 14.29 20.14 -1.39
N THR A 350 14.91 20.13 -2.57
CA THR A 350 14.23 20.18 -3.87
C THR A 350 14.23 18.84 -4.60
N ALA A 351 15.29 18.03 -4.40
CA ALA A 351 15.36 16.69 -4.95
C ALA A 351 16.14 15.72 -4.05
N ILE A 352 15.82 14.45 -4.17
CA ILE A 352 16.48 13.32 -3.52
C ILE A 352 16.84 12.32 -4.61
N ASN A 353 18.14 12.04 -4.77
CA ASN A 353 18.63 11.07 -5.74
C ASN A 353 19.22 9.88 -4.98
N ILE A 354 18.73 8.68 -5.26
CA ILE A 354 19.16 7.45 -4.59
C ILE A 354 19.74 6.51 -5.63
N LEU A 355 20.99 6.10 -5.42
CA LEU A 355 21.69 5.18 -6.29
C LEU A 355 21.89 3.87 -5.53
N TYR A 356 21.58 2.77 -6.19
CA TYR A 356 21.78 1.40 -5.75
C TYR A 356 22.77 0.72 -6.69
N ASP A 357 23.82 0.12 -6.16
CA ASP A 357 24.84 -0.57 -6.94
C ASP A 357 25.09 -1.98 -6.39
N GLY A 358 25.29 -2.95 -7.28
CA GLY A 358 25.52 -4.35 -6.94
C GLY A 358 24.27 -5.07 -6.42
N THR A 359 24.44 -6.03 -5.51
CA THR A 359 23.37 -6.94 -5.04
C THR A 359 22.13 -6.24 -4.50
N VAL A 360 22.28 -5.07 -3.88
CA VAL A 360 21.14 -4.29 -3.38
C VAL A 360 20.25 -3.74 -4.49
N SER A 361 20.77 -3.62 -5.73
CA SER A 361 19.99 -3.13 -6.87
C SER A 361 18.89 -4.09 -7.31
N GLU A 362 18.97 -5.37 -6.95
CA GLU A 362 17.99 -6.41 -7.24
C GLU A 362 16.88 -6.51 -6.17
N MET A 363 17.03 -5.81 -5.05
CA MET A 363 16.04 -5.81 -3.96
C MET A 363 14.84 -4.91 -4.28
N ASN A 364 13.86 -4.87 -3.37
CA ASN A 364 12.71 -3.96 -3.46
C ASN A 364 13.15 -2.51 -3.20
N LEU A 365 13.56 -1.82 -4.27
CA LEU A 365 14.07 -0.45 -4.19
C LEU A 365 13.01 0.56 -3.73
N GLU A 366 11.73 0.28 -3.95
CA GLU A 366 10.65 1.16 -3.50
C GLU A 366 10.58 1.23 -1.97
N ALA A 367 10.73 0.09 -1.29
CA ALA A 367 10.80 0.03 0.16
C ALA A 367 12.05 0.75 0.70
N LEU A 368 13.21 0.58 0.05
CA LEU A 368 14.45 1.26 0.42
C LEU A 368 14.38 2.78 0.19
N ASN A 369 13.71 3.21 -0.89
CA ASN A 369 13.42 4.64 -1.13
C ASN A 369 12.58 5.23 0.00
N CYS A 370 11.51 4.53 0.42
CA CYS A 370 10.67 4.97 1.53
C CYS A 370 11.48 5.13 2.82
N ALA A 371 12.41 4.20 3.10
CA ALA A 371 13.29 4.24 4.26
C ALA A 371 14.26 5.44 4.22
N ALA A 372 14.92 5.66 3.09
CA ALA A 372 15.85 6.78 2.91
C ALA A 372 15.13 8.14 3.06
N VAL A 373 13.96 8.29 2.39
CA VAL A 373 13.16 9.53 2.47
C VAL A 373 12.64 9.77 3.89
N ALA A 374 12.22 8.71 4.61
CA ALA A 374 11.82 8.82 6.01
C ALA A 374 12.98 9.31 6.88
N GLY A 375 14.17 8.75 6.69
CA GLY A 375 15.38 9.21 7.38
C GLY A 375 15.67 10.70 7.16
N ILE A 376 15.58 11.19 5.91
CA ILE A 376 15.81 12.61 5.59
C ILE A 376 14.82 13.51 6.33
N MET A 377 13.56 13.11 6.42
CA MET A 377 12.47 13.95 6.94
C MET A 377 12.34 13.91 8.46
N LYS A 378 12.86 12.88 9.14
CA LYS A 378 12.76 12.73 10.61
C LYS A 378 13.29 13.94 11.38
N ARG A 379 14.28 14.66 10.85
CA ARG A 379 14.78 15.90 11.49
C ARG A 379 13.71 16.98 11.59
N ALA A 380 12.90 17.16 10.54
CA ALA A 380 11.86 18.18 10.49
C ALA A 380 10.55 17.74 11.15
N ASN A 381 10.32 16.45 11.20
CA ASN A 381 9.14 15.85 11.82
C ASN A 381 9.49 14.44 12.33
N PRO A 382 9.69 14.24 13.65
CA PRO A 382 10.04 12.95 14.25
C PRO A 382 9.02 11.83 13.99
N ASP A 383 7.75 12.15 13.75
CA ASP A 383 6.67 11.19 13.53
C ASP A 383 6.64 10.62 12.11
N VAL A 384 7.51 11.12 11.21
CA VAL A 384 7.58 10.62 9.83
C VAL A 384 8.15 9.20 9.81
N ASN A 385 7.47 8.34 9.07
CA ASN A 385 7.87 6.95 8.83
C ASN A 385 7.86 6.61 7.33
N MET A 386 8.18 5.35 6.99
CA MET A 386 8.25 4.89 5.61
C MET A 386 6.94 5.02 4.83
N VAL A 387 5.79 5.06 5.50
CA VAL A 387 4.46 5.21 4.88
C VAL A 387 4.18 6.67 4.55
N SER A 388 4.42 7.56 5.50
CA SER A 388 4.10 8.99 5.35
C SER A 388 5.15 9.77 4.55
N ALA A 389 6.41 9.35 4.58
CA ALA A 389 7.51 10.09 3.96
C ALA A 389 7.33 10.35 2.45
N PRO A 390 6.95 9.36 1.61
CA PRO A 390 6.73 9.60 0.18
C PRO A 390 5.59 10.57 -0.10
N VAL A 391 4.53 10.51 0.70
CA VAL A 391 3.36 11.41 0.56
C VAL A 391 3.76 12.84 0.91
N ILE A 392 4.47 13.02 2.03
CA ILE A 392 4.97 14.33 2.48
C ILE A 392 5.96 14.91 1.46
N ALA A 393 6.85 14.08 0.89
CA ALA A 393 7.78 14.50 -0.17
C ALA A 393 7.03 15.03 -1.39
N LYS A 394 6.02 14.29 -1.83
CA LYS A 394 5.17 14.68 -2.96
C LYS A 394 4.42 15.99 -2.68
N ASP A 395 3.79 16.10 -1.51
CA ASP A 395 3.04 17.31 -1.10
C ASP A 395 3.95 18.56 -1.03
N ARG A 396 5.24 18.37 -0.72
CA ARG A 396 6.27 19.42 -0.71
C ARG A 396 6.93 19.68 -2.07
N GLY A 397 6.55 18.93 -3.10
CA GLY A 397 7.13 19.07 -4.45
C GLY A 397 8.57 18.55 -4.57
N ILE A 398 9.03 17.71 -3.64
CA ILE A 398 10.38 17.12 -3.67
C ILE A 398 10.43 16.03 -4.73
N LYS A 399 11.35 16.15 -5.68
CA LYS A 399 11.57 15.13 -6.71
C LYS A 399 12.43 13.99 -6.16
N ILE A 400 11.95 12.75 -6.31
CA ILE A 400 12.71 11.55 -5.93
C ILE A 400 13.11 10.82 -7.21
N SER A 401 14.40 10.53 -7.37
CA SER A 401 14.93 9.74 -8.48
C SER A 401 15.71 8.54 -7.97
N THR A 402 15.58 7.43 -8.69
CA THR A 402 16.26 6.16 -8.39
C THR A 402 17.12 5.74 -9.55
N THR A 403 18.38 5.44 -9.29
CA THR A 403 19.33 4.92 -10.27
C THR A 403 19.79 3.53 -9.85
N ARG A 404 19.77 2.57 -10.77
CA ARG A 404 20.32 1.23 -10.60
C ARG A 404 21.64 1.13 -11.36
N GLN A 405 22.63 0.52 -10.75
CA GLN A 405 23.89 0.18 -11.37
C GLN A 405 24.28 -1.25 -10.95
N ASP A 406 25.02 -1.91 -11.80
CA ASP A 406 25.65 -3.20 -11.50
C ASP A 406 27.11 -3.08 -11.99
N LYS A 407 27.90 -2.34 -11.22
CA LYS A 407 29.32 -2.17 -11.49
C LYS A 407 30.13 -3.04 -10.54
N ALA A 408 31.00 -3.85 -11.08
CA ALA A 408 31.98 -4.55 -10.27
C ALA A 408 32.80 -3.53 -9.46
N GLY A 409 32.69 -3.60 -8.15
CA GLY A 409 33.30 -2.67 -7.19
C GLY A 409 33.94 -3.38 -6.02
N THR A 410 34.39 -2.61 -5.04
CA THR A 410 35.00 -3.13 -3.80
C THR A 410 33.98 -3.79 -2.87
N PHE A 411 32.72 -3.42 -3.00
CA PHE A 411 31.62 -3.89 -2.17
C PHE A 411 30.64 -4.70 -3.00
N ASP A 412 30.03 -5.73 -2.44
CA ASP A 412 29.00 -6.54 -3.08
C ASP A 412 27.76 -5.72 -3.44
N GLY A 413 27.53 -4.64 -2.71
CA GLY A 413 26.49 -3.65 -2.99
C GLY A 413 26.63 -2.43 -2.09
N TYR A 414 26.09 -1.29 -2.53
CA TYR A 414 26.00 -0.09 -1.70
C TYR A 414 24.82 0.80 -2.11
N ILE A 415 24.41 1.65 -1.18
CA ILE A 415 23.41 2.70 -1.40
C ILE A 415 24.08 4.05 -1.28
N LYS A 416 23.82 4.97 -2.23
CA LYS A 416 24.22 6.37 -2.14
C LYS A 416 22.98 7.25 -2.15
N VAL A 417 22.83 8.07 -1.11
CA VAL A 417 21.75 9.06 -0.99
C VAL A 417 22.32 10.44 -1.21
N THR A 418 21.71 11.19 -2.09
CA THR A 418 22.09 12.57 -2.43
C THR A 418 20.88 13.47 -2.25
N VAL A 419 21.01 14.52 -1.45
CA VAL A 419 20.00 15.57 -1.27
C VAL A 419 20.46 16.82 -2.00
N VAL A 420 19.55 17.40 -2.79
CA VAL A 420 19.76 18.63 -3.55
C VAL A 420 18.91 19.73 -2.95
N THR A 421 19.52 20.89 -2.70
CA THR A 421 18.89 22.15 -2.33
C THR A 421 19.08 23.17 -3.44
N ALA A 422 18.60 24.39 -3.28
CA ALA A 422 18.83 25.44 -4.27
C ALA A 422 20.33 25.78 -4.47
N ASN A 423 21.16 25.63 -3.41
CA ASN A 423 22.54 26.12 -3.41
C ASN A 423 23.57 25.00 -3.24
N ARG A 424 23.17 23.80 -2.81
CA ARG A 424 24.11 22.73 -2.40
C ARG A 424 23.60 21.35 -2.74
N GLU A 425 24.57 20.47 -2.92
CA GLU A 425 24.37 19.03 -3.02
C GLU A 425 25.13 18.34 -1.88
N ARG A 426 24.50 17.37 -1.21
CA ARG A 426 25.09 16.59 -0.13
C ARG A 426 24.86 15.12 -0.38
N SER A 427 25.92 14.33 -0.32
CA SER A 427 25.83 12.90 -0.55
C SER A 427 26.52 12.10 0.54
N VAL A 428 25.96 10.94 0.82
CA VAL A 428 26.53 9.90 1.67
C VAL A 428 26.27 8.54 1.03
N ALA A 429 27.25 7.64 1.11
CA ALA A 429 27.07 6.25 0.70
C ALA A 429 27.41 5.30 1.83
N GLY A 430 26.75 4.16 1.83
CA GLY A 430 26.94 3.10 2.81
C GLY A 430 26.72 1.72 2.23
N THR A 431 27.20 0.73 2.95
CA THR A 431 27.01 -0.69 2.65
C THR A 431 26.66 -1.47 3.90
N VAL A 432 26.23 -2.71 3.72
CA VAL A 432 26.04 -3.69 4.78
C VAL A 432 27.17 -4.72 4.69
N PHE A 433 27.90 -4.89 5.77
CA PHE A 433 28.99 -5.86 5.83
C PHE A 433 28.43 -7.28 6.07
N SER A 434 29.28 -8.28 5.92
CA SER A 434 28.91 -9.70 6.10
C SER A 434 28.41 -10.06 7.51
N ASP A 435 28.70 -9.21 8.50
CA ASP A 435 28.16 -9.32 9.87
C ASP A 435 26.73 -8.73 10.00
N GLY A 436 26.15 -8.25 8.90
CA GLY A 436 24.83 -7.62 8.87
C GLY A 436 24.80 -6.17 9.35
N LYS A 437 25.95 -5.58 9.70
CA LYS A 437 26.02 -4.21 10.21
C LYS A 437 26.16 -3.18 9.10
N PRO A 438 25.32 -2.12 9.12
CA PRO A 438 25.45 -1.00 8.20
C PRO A 438 26.64 -0.10 8.54
N ARG A 439 27.32 0.42 7.51
CA ARG A 439 28.47 1.35 7.64
C ARG A 439 28.40 2.46 6.62
N PHE A 440 28.90 3.65 6.99
CA PHE A 440 29.18 4.70 6.04
C PHE A 440 30.50 4.41 5.33
N ILE A 441 30.51 4.44 3.98
CA ILE A 441 31.72 4.18 3.17
C ILE A 441 32.20 5.40 2.40
N GLN A 442 31.33 6.41 2.22
CA GLN A 442 31.71 7.64 1.51
C GLN A 442 30.85 8.80 1.98
N ILE A 443 31.43 9.98 2.22
CA ILE A 443 30.74 11.23 2.53
C ILE A 443 31.33 12.33 1.62
N LYS A 444 30.48 13.05 0.87
CA LYS A 444 30.89 14.08 -0.11
C LYS A 444 31.95 13.59 -1.11
N GLY A 445 31.92 12.33 -1.50
CA GLY A 445 32.93 11.74 -2.38
C GLY A 445 34.24 11.32 -1.70
N ILE A 446 34.42 11.61 -0.42
CA ILE A 446 35.57 11.18 0.38
C ILE A 446 35.30 9.81 0.96
N ASN A 447 36.17 8.84 0.68
CA ASN A 447 36.05 7.48 1.23
C ASN A 447 36.32 7.47 2.73
N ILE A 448 35.52 6.69 3.45
CA ILE A 448 35.58 6.50 4.88
C ILE A 448 35.10 5.07 5.19
N ASP A 449 35.43 4.53 6.33
CA ASP A 449 34.86 3.29 6.86
C ASP A 449 34.42 3.55 8.31
N ALA A 450 33.15 3.92 8.47
CA ALA A 450 32.64 4.33 9.77
C ALA A 450 31.44 3.49 10.22
N GLU A 451 31.58 2.91 11.40
CA GLU A 451 30.47 2.30 12.12
C GLU A 451 29.44 3.36 12.52
N ILE A 452 28.16 3.03 12.44
CA ILE A 452 27.07 3.94 12.77
C ILE A 452 26.72 3.75 14.24
N GLY A 453 26.91 4.80 15.04
CA GLY A 453 26.57 4.82 16.47
C GLY A 453 25.40 5.74 16.78
N ALA A 454 24.79 5.58 17.96
CA ALA A 454 23.64 6.39 18.39
C ALA A 454 23.96 7.89 18.42
N HIS A 455 25.16 8.23 18.87
CA HIS A 455 25.65 9.59 18.95
C HIS A 455 26.96 9.70 18.20
N MET A 456 27.00 10.58 17.21
CA MET A 456 28.19 10.79 16.41
C MET A 456 28.52 12.28 16.29
N LEU A 457 29.78 12.58 16.08
CA LEU A 457 30.25 13.92 15.76
C LEU A 457 30.90 13.92 14.39
N TYR A 458 30.35 14.71 13.48
CA TYR A 458 30.90 14.94 12.16
C TYR A 458 31.66 16.24 12.10
N THR A 459 32.92 16.21 11.63
CA THR A 459 33.72 17.42 11.41
C THR A 459 34.31 17.46 10.01
N THR A 460 34.49 18.66 9.49
CA THR A 460 35.29 18.93 8.29
C THR A 460 36.38 19.91 8.54
N ASN A 461 37.56 19.68 7.98
CA ASN A 461 38.76 20.49 8.16
C ASN A 461 39.69 20.39 6.95
N LYS A 462 40.71 21.20 6.88
CA LYS A 462 41.87 20.95 6.03
C LYS A 462 42.74 19.84 6.62
N ASP A 463 43.32 18.99 5.77
CA ASP A 463 44.22 17.92 6.19
C ASP A 463 45.57 18.51 6.65
N VAL A 464 45.64 18.89 7.90
CA VAL A 464 46.84 19.49 8.54
C VAL A 464 47.16 18.80 9.88
N PRO A 465 48.42 18.77 10.30
CA PRO A 465 48.80 18.23 11.61
C PRO A 465 48.07 18.91 12.78
N GLY A 466 47.80 18.15 13.86
CA GLY A 466 47.19 18.65 15.09
C GLY A 466 45.69 18.45 15.22
N ILE A 467 44.95 18.22 14.13
CA ILE A 467 43.47 18.05 14.11
C ILE A 467 43.01 16.94 15.07
N ILE A 468 43.62 15.75 14.97
CA ILE A 468 43.28 14.60 15.82
C ILE A 468 43.57 14.89 17.29
N GLY A 469 44.72 15.51 17.56
CA GLY A 469 45.12 15.91 18.93
C GLY A 469 44.12 16.89 19.55
N THR A 470 43.72 17.92 18.79
CA THR A 470 42.74 18.92 19.25
C THR A 470 41.38 18.27 19.50
N LEU A 471 40.89 17.41 18.60
CA LEU A 471 39.64 16.67 18.82
C LEU A 471 39.70 15.80 20.07
N GLY A 472 40.73 14.94 20.19
CA GLY A 472 40.89 14.02 21.33
C GLY A 472 41.04 14.76 22.65
N GLN A 473 41.84 15.82 22.68
CA GLN A 473 42.04 16.62 23.88
C GLN A 473 40.78 17.34 24.32
N THR A 474 40.10 18.04 23.39
CA THR A 474 38.84 18.76 23.69
C THR A 474 37.76 17.81 24.18
N MET A 475 37.61 16.63 23.56
CA MET A 475 36.63 15.63 23.99
C MET A 475 36.98 15.08 25.37
N GLY A 476 38.25 14.69 25.61
CA GLY A 476 38.70 14.11 26.86
C GLY A 476 38.60 15.10 28.04
N GLU A 477 39.00 16.36 27.86
CA GLU A 477 38.90 17.41 28.88
C GLU A 477 37.45 17.73 29.28
N ASN A 478 36.49 17.42 28.41
CA ASN A 478 35.06 17.62 28.67
C ASN A 478 34.32 16.30 28.99
N GLY A 479 35.05 15.22 29.29
CA GLY A 479 34.48 13.95 29.73
C GLY A 479 33.73 13.17 28.66
N VAL A 480 33.96 13.47 27.37
CA VAL A 480 33.34 12.77 26.24
C VAL A 480 34.26 11.64 25.82
N ASN A 481 33.80 10.40 25.98
CA ASN A 481 34.50 9.21 25.51
C ASN A 481 34.26 8.97 24.01
N ILE A 482 35.34 8.67 23.29
CA ILE A 482 35.31 8.34 21.85
C ILE A 482 35.39 6.83 21.72
N ALA A 483 34.31 6.19 21.27
CA ALA A 483 34.23 4.75 21.08
C ALA A 483 34.87 4.34 19.74
N ASN A 484 34.71 5.15 18.67
CA ASN A 484 35.34 4.93 17.38
C ASN A 484 35.71 6.28 16.76
N PHE A 485 36.81 6.30 16.00
CA PHE A 485 37.32 7.50 15.33
C PHE A 485 37.75 7.15 13.90
N THR A 486 37.07 7.72 12.93
CA THR A 486 37.36 7.46 11.53
C THR A 486 37.67 8.75 10.78
N LEU A 487 38.70 8.73 9.96
CA LEU A 487 39.16 9.84 9.12
C LEU A 487 39.10 9.48 7.65
N GLY A 488 38.68 10.44 6.84
CA GLY A 488 38.81 10.41 5.39
C GLY A 488 39.40 11.71 4.87
N ARG A 489 40.14 11.67 3.76
CA ARG A 489 40.64 12.85 3.07
C ARG A 489 40.54 12.73 1.56
N ALA A 490 40.27 13.84 0.88
CA ALA A 490 40.23 13.88 -0.58
C ALA A 490 41.63 13.72 -1.18
N ALA A 491 42.62 14.44 -0.61
CA ALA A 491 44.04 14.38 -0.98
C ALA A 491 44.86 14.93 0.19
N ALA A 492 46.17 14.69 0.17
CA ALA A 492 47.06 15.27 1.19
C ALA A 492 46.99 16.81 1.16
N GLY A 493 46.76 17.43 2.33
CA GLY A 493 46.54 18.87 2.47
C GLY A 493 45.22 19.40 1.94
N GLY A 494 44.33 18.54 1.44
CA GLY A 494 43.02 18.87 0.91
C GLY A 494 41.92 18.94 1.98
N GLU A 495 40.68 18.72 1.53
CA GLU A 495 39.53 18.57 2.45
C GLU A 495 39.62 17.22 3.16
N ALA A 496 39.42 17.25 4.48
CA ALA A 496 39.34 16.06 5.31
C ALA A 496 38.04 16.07 6.13
N ILE A 497 37.59 14.88 6.44
CA ILE A 497 36.43 14.65 7.30
C ILE A 497 36.81 13.73 8.45
N ALA A 498 36.21 13.98 9.63
CA ALA A 498 36.25 13.02 10.71
C ALA A 498 34.83 12.68 11.17
N LEU A 499 34.63 11.42 11.48
CA LEU A 499 33.38 10.90 12.05
C LEU A 499 33.74 10.14 13.32
N LEU A 500 33.27 10.65 14.47
CA LEU A 500 33.50 10.07 15.77
C LEU A 500 32.22 9.43 16.27
N TYR A 501 32.29 8.21 16.77
CA TYR A 501 31.24 7.61 17.58
C TYR A 501 31.54 7.88 19.05
N VAL A 502 30.59 8.47 19.77
CA VAL A 502 30.73 8.88 21.18
C VAL A 502 29.63 8.25 22.02
N ASP A 503 29.91 8.02 23.29
CA ASP A 503 28.98 7.30 24.18
C ASP A 503 27.72 8.12 24.51
N HIS A 504 27.83 9.46 24.50
CA HIS A 504 26.75 10.38 24.85
C HIS A 504 26.67 11.57 23.89
N PRO A 505 25.52 12.26 23.79
CA PRO A 505 25.41 13.48 23.00
C PRO A 505 26.46 14.51 23.41
N VAL A 506 27.16 15.09 22.43
CA VAL A 506 28.15 16.15 22.70
C VAL A 506 27.43 17.45 23.05
N ALA A 507 27.73 18.02 24.21
CA ALA A 507 27.12 19.25 24.68
C ALA A 507 27.50 20.46 23.78
N SER A 508 26.56 21.41 23.61
CA SER A 508 26.77 22.61 22.77
C SER A 508 28.01 23.42 23.17
N GLU A 509 28.38 23.43 24.46
CA GLU A 509 29.58 24.07 24.94
C GLU A 509 30.86 23.46 24.35
N VAL A 510 30.89 22.12 24.26
CA VAL A 510 32.03 21.38 23.67
C VAL A 510 32.13 21.63 22.17
N LEU A 511 30.99 21.66 21.49
CA LEU A 511 30.93 22.03 20.07
C LEU A 511 31.48 23.43 19.83
N GLY A 512 31.08 24.41 20.65
CA GLY A 512 31.58 25.79 20.59
C GLY A 512 33.08 25.88 20.84
N LYS A 513 33.65 25.07 21.74
CA LYS A 513 35.10 25.01 21.98
C LYS A 513 35.84 24.52 20.73
N LEU A 514 35.31 23.48 20.04
CA LEU A 514 35.90 22.99 18.78
C LEU A 514 35.85 24.05 17.69
N GLU A 515 34.70 24.70 17.51
CA GLU A 515 34.53 25.77 16.52
C GLU A 515 35.46 26.97 16.80
N ALA A 516 35.63 27.35 18.07
CA ALA A 516 36.52 28.45 18.48
C ALA A 516 38.00 28.21 18.18
N THR A 517 38.43 26.98 17.95
CA THR A 517 39.83 26.68 17.53
C THR A 517 40.13 27.21 16.13
N GLY A 518 39.13 27.46 15.29
CA GLY A 518 39.28 27.85 13.90
C GLY A 518 39.85 26.75 12.96
N LEU A 519 40.11 25.56 13.49
CA LEU A 519 40.67 24.43 12.74
C LEU A 519 39.59 23.68 11.91
N PHE A 520 38.34 23.75 12.37
CA PHE A 520 37.21 23.03 11.74
C PHE A 520 36.36 23.97 10.92
N GLN A 521 36.04 23.57 9.69
CA GLN A 521 35.08 24.28 8.82
C GLN A 521 33.65 23.99 9.21
N GLN A 522 33.40 22.80 9.75
CA GLN A 522 32.10 22.36 10.24
C GLN A 522 32.28 21.41 11.42
N VAL A 523 31.42 21.55 12.42
CA VAL A 523 31.29 20.66 13.58
C VAL A 523 29.80 20.40 13.75
N LYS A 524 29.32 19.15 13.55
CA LYS A 524 27.91 18.80 13.62
C LYS A 524 27.70 17.55 14.45
N PRO A 525 26.90 17.59 15.54
CA PRO A 525 26.44 16.39 16.21
C PRO A 525 25.38 15.70 15.36
N LEU A 526 25.43 14.38 15.34
CA LEU A 526 24.48 13.51 14.64
C LEU A 526 23.91 12.51 15.62
N GLN A 527 22.62 12.17 15.44
CA GLN A 527 21.94 11.20 16.26
C GLN A 527 21.22 10.19 15.38
N PHE A 528 21.37 8.90 15.70
CA PHE A 528 20.72 7.80 15.00
C PHE A 528 20.00 6.89 15.99
N ASP A 529 18.89 6.34 15.54
CA ASP A 529 18.17 5.28 16.24
C ASP A 529 18.79 3.96 15.81
N ILE A 530 19.53 3.31 16.68
CA ILE A 530 20.26 2.07 16.38
C ILE A 530 19.56 0.80 16.89
N GLY A 531 18.26 0.93 17.31
CA GLY A 531 17.41 -0.20 17.71
C GLY A 531 17.61 -0.68 19.14
#